data_1e65f86357ffc81ab0005c3c71e29b1e
#
_entry.id   1e65f86357ffc81ab0005c3c71e29b1e
#
_cell.length_a   1.000
_cell.length_b   1.000
_cell.length_c   1.000
_cell.angle_alpha   90.00
_cell.angle_beta   90.00
_cell.angle_gamma   90.00
#
_symmetry.space_group_name_H-M   'P 1'
#
loop_
_entity.id
_entity.type
_entity.pdbx_description
1 polymer ?
#
loop_
_entity_poly.entity_id
_entity_poly.type
_entity_poly.pdbx_seq_one_letter_code
_entity_poly.pdbx_strand_id
1 'polypeptide(L)'
;MRETYRRTLQQRIAKRRGLALNTKPNQSISKAVIEFIRSTVVRPIHMLVTEPIVGFVCLLTSFQFGLLYIFVVASPWTFETTYGFSLGAQGLTFSGFIVGTMFSYAAIIAGDRFLYQRKLHQFEHEHQAPGTATEFPPEHRLYNAMLGSLILPSGLFMFAWTAEYAIYWVVPIVAQAITIFGSIQIYVPVSMYMVDTYGPLYGASAAGASSLSRYTLSAVSLLFTLQMFKSLGTGWATSLLGFCALTMAPIPWVFYRWGPMLRARSKYEREL
;
A
#
# COMPACT_ATOMS: atom_id res chain seq x y z
N MET A 1 -20.32 2.78 -23.61
CA MET A 1 -19.73 2.29 -22.35
C MET A 1 -20.75 1.40 -21.64
N ARG A 2 -20.41 0.14 -21.32
CA ARG A 2 -21.30 -0.72 -20.52
C ARG A 2 -21.14 -0.30 -19.06
N GLU A 3 -22.25 0.03 -18.43
CA GLU A 3 -22.29 0.41 -17.03
C GLU A 3 -21.96 -0.79 -16.14
N THR A 4 -20.89 -0.66 -15.34
CA THR A 4 -20.35 -1.73 -14.48
C THR A 4 -20.77 -1.61 -13.01
N TYR A 5 -21.52 -0.57 -12.66
CA TYR A 5 -21.98 -0.38 -11.29
C TYR A 5 -23.02 -1.43 -10.91
N ARG A 6 -22.63 -2.33 -10.00
CA ARG A 6 -23.40 -3.53 -9.62
C ARG A 6 -24.84 -3.24 -9.24
N ARG A 7 -25.10 -2.14 -8.55
CA ARG A 7 -26.44 -1.73 -8.07
C ARG A 7 -27.37 -1.36 -9.23
N THR A 8 -26.88 -0.61 -10.21
CA THR A 8 -27.62 -0.24 -11.42
C THR A 8 -27.88 -1.46 -12.29
N LEU A 9 -26.93 -2.37 -12.36
CA LEU A 9 -27.07 -3.63 -13.11
C LEU A 9 -28.16 -4.53 -12.47
N GLN A 10 -28.13 -4.68 -11.15
CA GLN A 10 -29.16 -5.42 -10.41
C GLN A 10 -30.55 -4.79 -10.58
N GLN A 11 -30.64 -3.47 -10.55
CA GLN A 11 -31.90 -2.75 -10.80
C GLN A 11 -32.42 -2.98 -12.23
N ARG A 12 -31.55 -2.98 -13.23
CA ARG A 12 -31.94 -3.28 -14.63
C ARG A 12 -32.39 -4.73 -14.80
N ILE A 13 -31.69 -5.68 -14.16
CA ILE A 13 -32.05 -7.11 -14.21
C ILE A 13 -33.38 -7.34 -13.49
N ALA A 14 -33.59 -6.76 -12.30
CA ALA A 14 -34.84 -6.86 -11.56
C ALA A 14 -36.00 -6.27 -12.36
N LYS A 15 -35.82 -5.08 -12.98
CA LYS A 15 -36.80 -4.45 -13.85
C LYS A 15 -37.12 -5.30 -15.10
N ARG A 16 -36.15 -5.96 -15.68
CA ARG A 16 -36.36 -6.89 -16.82
C ARG A 16 -37.09 -8.18 -16.40
N ARG A 17 -36.94 -8.62 -15.15
CA ARG A 17 -37.57 -9.85 -14.62
C ARG A 17 -38.89 -9.59 -13.94
N GLY A 18 -39.41 -8.35 -13.96
CA GLY A 18 -40.69 -8.00 -13.32
C GLY A 18 -40.67 -8.16 -11.79
N LEU A 19 -39.50 -8.28 -11.17
CA LEU A 19 -39.34 -8.40 -9.72
C LEU A 19 -39.56 -7.02 -9.09
N ALA A 20 -40.44 -6.95 -8.08
CA ALA A 20 -40.66 -5.74 -7.30
C ALA A 20 -39.28 -5.34 -6.65
N LEU A 21 -38.74 -4.23 -7.12
CA LEU A 21 -37.55 -3.64 -6.49
C LEU A 21 -37.98 -3.18 -5.10
N ASN A 22 -37.33 -3.73 -4.10
CA ASN A 22 -37.41 -3.20 -2.74
C ASN A 22 -36.66 -1.85 -2.73
N THR A 23 -37.28 -0.83 -3.35
CA THR A 23 -36.83 0.56 -3.29
C THR A 23 -36.94 0.96 -1.84
N LYS A 24 -35.81 1.14 -1.16
CA LYS A 24 -35.79 1.77 0.16
C LYS A 24 -36.66 3.02 0.08
N PRO A 25 -37.62 3.20 1.01
CA PRO A 25 -38.48 4.35 1.02
C PRO A 25 -37.62 5.62 0.98
N ASN A 26 -38.18 6.66 0.32
CA ASN A 26 -37.54 7.96 0.12
C ASN A 26 -36.94 8.46 1.45
N GLN A 27 -35.67 8.17 1.67
CA GLN A 27 -34.96 8.56 2.90
C GLN A 27 -34.86 10.08 2.88
N SER A 28 -35.25 10.74 3.94
CA SER A 28 -35.00 12.18 4.13
C SER A 28 -33.54 12.48 3.83
N ILE A 29 -33.29 13.56 3.09
CA ILE A 29 -31.91 14.00 2.69
C ILE A 29 -30.98 14.00 3.89
N SER A 30 -31.45 14.40 5.06
CA SER A 30 -30.67 14.39 6.31
C SER A 30 -30.22 12.98 6.71
N LYS A 31 -31.07 11.96 6.59
CA LYS A 31 -30.68 10.56 6.88
C LYS A 31 -29.67 10.03 5.87
N ALA A 32 -29.83 10.37 4.59
CA ALA A 32 -28.88 9.99 3.56
C ALA A 32 -27.49 10.62 3.78
N VAL A 33 -27.44 11.89 4.19
CA VAL A 33 -26.19 12.61 4.53
C VAL A 33 -25.53 11.99 5.77
N ILE A 34 -26.29 11.70 6.82
CA ILE A 34 -25.77 11.05 8.04
C ILE A 34 -25.22 9.66 7.72
N GLU A 35 -25.94 8.86 6.93
CA GLU A 35 -25.48 7.53 6.51
C GLU A 35 -24.21 7.62 5.64
N PHE A 36 -24.12 8.63 4.77
CA PHE A 36 -22.93 8.92 3.98
C PHE A 36 -21.72 9.30 4.87
N ILE A 37 -21.89 10.23 5.80
CA ILE A 37 -20.83 10.63 6.74
C ILE A 37 -20.40 9.42 7.58
N ARG A 38 -21.34 8.66 8.09
CA ARG A 38 -21.07 7.47 8.90
C ARG A 38 -20.28 6.41 8.13
N SER A 39 -20.63 6.17 6.87
CA SER A 39 -19.95 5.15 6.04
C SER A 39 -18.61 5.62 5.49
N THR A 40 -18.46 6.94 5.21
CA THR A 40 -17.27 7.50 4.52
C THR A 40 -16.23 8.02 5.48
N VAL A 41 -16.61 8.45 6.69
CA VAL A 41 -15.68 9.05 7.66
C VAL A 41 -15.58 8.22 8.93
N VAL A 42 -16.72 7.96 9.58
CA VAL A 42 -16.72 7.31 10.91
C VAL A 42 -16.26 5.86 10.82
N ARG A 43 -16.75 5.10 9.83
CA ARG A 43 -16.39 3.69 9.67
C ARG A 43 -14.90 3.48 9.38
N PRO A 44 -14.25 4.19 8.43
CA PRO A 44 -12.81 4.10 8.22
C PRO A 44 -11.98 4.38 9.49
N ILE A 45 -12.31 5.43 10.22
CA ILE A 45 -11.63 5.78 11.47
C ILE A 45 -11.84 4.69 12.54
N HIS A 46 -13.06 4.18 12.67
CA HIS A 46 -13.35 3.10 13.60
C HIS A 46 -12.57 1.82 13.24
N MET A 47 -12.54 1.44 11.94
CA MET A 47 -11.75 0.28 11.48
C MET A 47 -10.25 0.48 11.72
N LEU A 48 -9.72 1.70 11.55
CA LEU A 48 -8.31 2.00 11.80
C LEU A 48 -7.88 1.70 13.24
N VAL A 49 -8.78 1.95 14.20
CA VAL A 49 -8.48 1.80 15.65
C VAL A 49 -8.84 0.40 16.16
N THR A 50 -9.91 -0.20 15.65
CA THR A 50 -10.45 -1.46 16.20
C THR A 50 -9.93 -2.71 15.50
N GLU A 51 -9.52 -2.61 14.23
CA GLU A 51 -9.06 -3.74 13.43
C GLU A 51 -7.53 -3.76 13.32
N PRO A 52 -6.83 -4.73 13.94
CA PRO A 52 -5.36 -4.78 13.91
C PRO A 52 -4.80 -4.87 12.49
N ILE A 53 -5.46 -5.63 11.61
CA ILE A 53 -5.01 -5.77 10.20
C ILE A 53 -5.03 -4.40 9.53
N VAL A 54 -6.13 -3.63 9.65
CA VAL A 54 -6.25 -2.28 9.07
C VAL A 54 -5.20 -1.36 9.67
N GLY A 55 -5.02 -1.36 10.99
CA GLY A 55 -4.04 -0.52 11.69
C GLY A 55 -2.61 -0.73 11.19
N PHE A 56 -2.14 -1.98 11.15
CA PHE A 56 -0.79 -2.30 10.70
C PHE A 56 -0.58 -2.08 9.20
N VAL A 57 -1.58 -2.40 8.37
CA VAL A 57 -1.54 -2.09 6.93
C VAL A 57 -1.50 -0.59 6.70
N CYS A 58 -2.32 0.18 7.40
CA CYS A 58 -2.31 1.65 7.32
C CYS A 58 -0.97 2.24 7.76
N LEU A 59 -0.40 1.74 8.86
CA LEU A 59 0.93 2.17 9.32
C LEU A 59 2.00 1.91 8.27
N LEU A 60 2.05 0.69 7.73
CA LEU A 60 3.03 0.28 6.72
C LEU A 60 2.88 1.08 5.43
N THR A 61 1.67 1.19 4.89
CA THR A 61 1.42 1.93 3.65
C THR A 61 1.61 3.43 3.80
N SER A 62 1.31 3.99 4.98
CA SER A 62 1.55 5.40 5.28
C SER A 62 3.04 5.71 5.36
N PHE A 63 3.84 4.82 5.95
CA PHE A 63 5.29 4.95 5.97
C PHE A 63 5.87 4.93 4.56
N GLN A 64 5.43 4.00 3.69
CA GLN A 64 5.88 3.95 2.29
C GLN A 64 5.57 5.25 1.54
N PHE A 65 4.38 5.80 1.75
CA PHE A 65 3.95 7.03 1.10
C PHE A 65 4.69 8.24 1.66
N GLY A 66 4.87 8.32 2.99
CA GLY A 66 5.70 9.34 3.64
C GLY A 66 7.14 9.33 3.13
N LEU A 67 7.72 8.14 2.99
CA LEU A 67 9.07 7.96 2.46
C LEU A 67 9.20 8.51 1.03
N LEU A 68 8.21 8.24 0.16
CA LEU A 68 8.19 8.80 -1.20
C LEU A 68 8.23 10.33 -1.18
N TYR A 69 7.42 10.97 -0.35
CA TYR A 69 7.40 12.43 -0.23
C TYR A 69 8.68 13.00 0.41
N ILE A 70 9.25 12.29 1.39
CA ILE A 70 10.57 12.65 1.95
C ILE A 70 11.62 12.65 0.83
N PHE A 71 11.66 11.63 -0.01
CA PHE A 71 12.61 11.56 -1.12
C PHE A 71 12.38 12.62 -2.18
N VAL A 72 11.12 13.00 -2.46
CA VAL A 72 10.81 14.09 -3.40
C VAL A 72 11.45 15.42 -2.96
N VAL A 73 11.54 15.67 -1.65
CA VAL A 73 12.14 16.89 -1.09
C VAL A 73 13.64 16.72 -0.84
N ALA A 74 14.03 15.58 -0.26
CA ALA A 74 15.40 15.35 0.18
C ALA A 74 16.35 15.05 -0.99
N SER A 75 15.90 14.39 -2.05
CA SER A 75 16.77 14.04 -3.18
C SER A 75 17.31 15.27 -3.90
N PRO A 76 16.51 16.24 -4.38
CA PRO A 76 17.04 17.46 -4.96
C PRO A 76 18.00 18.20 -4.04
N TRP A 77 17.64 18.33 -2.76
CA TRP A 77 18.49 18.98 -1.76
C TRP A 77 19.84 18.28 -1.60
N THR A 78 19.86 16.95 -1.52
CA THR A 78 21.09 16.15 -1.40
C THR A 78 21.96 16.31 -2.64
N PHE A 79 21.40 16.22 -3.85
CA PHE A 79 22.18 16.36 -5.08
C PHE A 79 22.67 17.79 -5.32
N GLU A 80 21.96 18.80 -4.84
CA GLU A 80 22.43 20.18 -4.85
C GLU A 80 23.59 20.39 -3.90
N THR A 81 23.45 19.99 -2.64
CA THR A 81 24.44 20.26 -1.58
C THR A 81 25.69 19.40 -1.70
N THR A 82 25.55 18.14 -2.11
CA THR A 82 26.68 17.20 -2.17
C THR A 82 27.39 17.21 -3.53
N TYR A 83 26.62 17.33 -4.62
CA TYR A 83 27.17 17.20 -5.99
C TYR A 83 27.14 18.52 -6.79
N GLY A 84 26.55 19.59 -6.25
CA GLY A 84 26.43 20.88 -6.94
C GLY A 84 25.54 20.87 -8.19
N PHE A 85 24.53 19.99 -8.23
CA PHE A 85 23.68 19.83 -9.40
C PHE A 85 22.82 21.07 -9.62
N SER A 86 22.75 21.54 -10.88
CA SER A 86 21.79 22.56 -11.28
C SER A 86 20.35 22.05 -11.21
N LEU A 87 19.36 22.93 -11.16
CA LEU A 87 17.93 22.59 -11.05
C LEU A 87 17.49 21.56 -12.12
N GLY A 88 17.97 21.67 -13.36
CA GLY A 88 17.68 20.72 -14.42
C GLY A 88 18.30 19.35 -14.15
N ALA A 89 19.53 19.28 -13.66
CA ALA A 89 20.20 18.03 -13.30
C ALA A 89 19.53 17.35 -12.09
N GLN A 90 19.06 18.11 -11.11
CA GLN A 90 18.27 17.60 -9.99
C GLN A 90 17.00 16.90 -10.49
N GLY A 91 16.31 17.45 -11.49
CA GLY A 91 15.15 16.81 -12.12
C GLY A 91 15.48 15.46 -12.74
N LEU A 92 16.67 15.31 -13.35
CA LEU A 92 17.12 14.04 -13.93
C LEU A 92 17.39 12.95 -12.89
N THR A 93 17.66 13.30 -11.63
CA THR A 93 17.85 12.29 -10.56
C THR A 93 16.59 11.48 -10.28
N PHE A 94 15.40 12.02 -10.59
CA PHE A 94 14.13 11.28 -10.52
C PHE A 94 14.02 10.14 -11.54
N SER A 95 14.96 10.03 -12.49
CA SER A 95 15.07 8.82 -13.33
C SER A 95 15.18 7.54 -12.52
N GLY A 96 15.82 7.59 -11.34
CA GLY A 96 15.85 6.49 -10.37
C GLY A 96 14.45 6.04 -9.95
N PHE A 97 13.53 6.97 -9.69
CA PHE A 97 12.13 6.63 -9.37
C PHE A 97 11.43 5.93 -10.52
N ILE A 98 11.60 6.44 -11.75
CA ILE A 98 10.96 5.87 -12.94
C ILE A 98 11.46 4.44 -13.14
N VAL A 99 12.77 4.23 -13.12
CA VAL A 99 13.39 2.92 -13.31
C VAL A 99 12.96 1.95 -12.21
N GLY A 100 13.06 2.36 -10.93
CA GLY A 100 12.62 1.56 -9.79
C GLY A 100 11.15 1.15 -9.89
N THR A 101 10.28 2.06 -10.29
CA THR A 101 8.85 1.81 -10.49
C THR A 101 8.60 0.82 -11.61
N MET A 102 9.24 0.98 -12.78
CA MET A 102 9.07 0.08 -13.92
C MET A 102 9.50 -1.35 -13.57
N PHE A 103 10.66 -1.51 -12.95
CA PHE A 103 11.13 -2.83 -12.51
C PHE A 103 10.23 -3.44 -11.45
N SER A 104 9.68 -2.62 -10.55
CA SER A 104 8.76 -3.09 -9.52
C SER A 104 7.47 -3.65 -10.11
N TYR A 105 6.84 -2.97 -11.05
CA TYR A 105 5.63 -3.49 -11.70
C TYR A 105 5.91 -4.76 -12.50
N ALA A 106 7.05 -4.82 -13.22
CA ALA A 106 7.46 -6.04 -13.91
C ALA A 106 7.62 -7.22 -12.93
N ALA A 107 8.26 -6.99 -11.77
CA ALA A 107 8.45 -8.00 -10.74
C ALA A 107 7.11 -8.41 -10.08
N ILE A 108 6.17 -7.50 -9.84
CA ILE A 108 4.84 -7.81 -9.32
C ILE A 108 4.08 -8.69 -10.31
N ILE A 109 4.07 -8.35 -11.60
CA ILE A 109 3.41 -9.15 -12.65
C ILE A 109 4.05 -10.53 -12.75
N ALA A 110 5.37 -10.61 -12.69
CA ALA A 110 6.07 -11.89 -12.69
C ALA A 110 5.73 -12.72 -11.45
N GLY A 111 5.75 -12.12 -10.25
CA GLY A 111 5.39 -12.78 -9.00
C GLY A 111 3.93 -13.26 -9.01
N ASP A 112 3.00 -12.45 -9.53
CA ASP A 112 1.61 -12.87 -9.68
C ASP A 112 1.49 -14.07 -10.62
N ARG A 113 2.11 -14.04 -11.81
CA ARG A 113 2.04 -15.14 -12.78
C ARG A 113 2.72 -16.43 -12.29
N PHE A 114 3.92 -16.33 -11.70
CA PHE A 114 4.74 -17.50 -11.39
C PHE A 114 4.46 -18.09 -10.00
N LEU A 115 4.03 -17.28 -9.03
CA LEU A 115 3.82 -17.73 -7.66
C LEU A 115 2.32 -17.80 -7.32
N TYR A 116 1.59 -16.72 -7.48
CA TYR A 116 0.19 -16.64 -7.07
C TYR A 116 -0.72 -17.50 -7.95
N GLN A 117 -0.65 -17.34 -9.27
CA GLN A 117 -1.53 -18.08 -10.19
C GLN A 117 -1.25 -19.58 -10.19
N ARG A 118 0.01 -19.99 -10.06
CA ARG A 118 0.33 -21.42 -9.93
C ARG A 118 -0.29 -22.04 -8.68
N LYS A 119 -0.23 -21.34 -7.55
CA LYS A 119 -0.86 -21.82 -6.31
C LYS A 119 -2.38 -21.77 -6.38
N LEU A 120 -2.95 -20.77 -7.04
CA LEU A 120 -4.38 -20.69 -7.27
C LEU A 120 -4.88 -21.91 -8.09
N HIS A 121 -4.22 -22.23 -9.20
CA HIS A 121 -4.56 -23.41 -9.99
C HIS A 121 -4.39 -24.72 -9.23
N GLN A 122 -3.34 -24.88 -8.43
CA GLN A 122 -3.18 -26.06 -7.57
C GLN A 122 -4.34 -26.17 -6.57
N PHE A 123 -4.71 -25.07 -5.93
CA PHE A 123 -5.82 -25.01 -4.99
C PHE A 123 -7.16 -25.35 -5.66
N GLU A 124 -7.43 -24.83 -6.86
CA GLU A 124 -8.63 -25.14 -7.64
C GLU A 124 -8.69 -26.63 -8.02
N HIS A 125 -7.57 -27.24 -8.39
CA HIS A 125 -7.50 -28.67 -8.68
C HIS A 125 -7.72 -29.57 -7.46
N GLU A 126 -7.21 -29.17 -6.29
CA GLU A 126 -7.37 -29.93 -5.04
C GLU A 126 -8.78 -29.84 -4.46
N HIS A 127 -9.52 -28.73 -4.72
CA HIS A 127 -10.83 -28.44 -4.14
C HIS A 127 -11.98 -28.50 -5.17
N GLN A 128 -11.84 -29.25 -6.25
CA GLN A 128 -12.88 -29.45 -7.27
C GLN A 128 -14.14 -30.21 -6.80
N ALA A 129 -14.28 -30.50 -5.49
CA ALA A 129 -15.49 -31.12 -4.97
C ALA A 129 -16.67 -30.13 -4.98
N PRO A 130 -17.82 -30.48 -5.58
CA PRO A 130 -18.99 -29.61 -5.68
C PRO A 130 -19.57 -29.38 -4.28
N GLY A 131 -19.48 -28.15 -3.79
CA GLY A 131 -20.16 -27.73 -2.55
C GLY A 131 -19.33 -27.00 -1.50
N THR A 132 -18.01 -26.93 -1.60
CA THR A 132 -17.15 -26.17 -0.70
C THR A 132 -16.59 -24.95 -1.43
N ALA A 133 -17.27 -23.81 -1.33
CA ALA A 133 -16.74 -22.51 -1.75
C ALA A 133 -15.63 -22.09 -0.76
N THR A 134 -14.48 -22.76 -0.80
CA THR A 134 -13.32 -22.36 -0.01
C THR A 134 -12.62 -21.25 -0.79
N GLU A 135 -12.66 -20.03 -0.30
CA GLU A 135 -11.96 -18.90 -0.92
C GLU A 135 -10.44 -19.10 -0.80
N PHE A 136 -9.72 -18.77 -1.88
CA PHE A 136 -8.26 -18.87 -1.89
C PHE A 136 -7.65 -17.89 -0.88
N PRO A 137 -6.72 -18.34 0.00
CA PRO A 137 -6.17 -17.50 1.05
C PRO A 137 -5.47 -16.25 0.50
N PRO A 138 -5.87 -15.02 0.90
CA PRO A 138 -5.30 -13.77 0.39
C PRO A 138 -3.83 -13.57 0.83
N GLU A 139 -3.36 -14.31 1.82
CA GLU A 139 -1.99 -14.28 2.34
C GLU A 139 -0.94 -14.58 1.26
N HIS A 140 -1.28 -15.34 0.24
CA HIS A 140 -0.37 -15.66 -0.86
C HIS A 140 0.02 -14.45 -1.72
N ARG A 141 -0.71 -13.33 -1.62
CA ARG A 141 -0.30 -12.06 -2.25
C ARG A 141 0.92 -11.42 -1.58
N LEU A 142 1.21 -11.78 -0.33
CA LEU A 142 2.26 -11.13 0.46
C LEU A 142 3.70 -11.55 0.10
N TYR A 143 3.90 -12.51 -0.80
CA TYR A 143 5.27 -12.95 -1.18
C TYR A 143 6.15 -11.78 -1.66
N ASN A 144 5.62 -10.94 -2.55
CA ASN A 144 6.35 -9.80 -3.05
C ASN A 144 6.61 -8.76 -1.94
N ALA A 145 5.68 -8.59 -1.00
CA ALA A 145 5.85 -7.69 0.14
C ALA A 145 6.95 -8.18 1.09
N MET A 146 7.06 -9.49 1.30
CA MET A 146 8.14 -10.09 2.10
C MET A 146 9.52 -9.80 1.48
N LEU A 147 9.63 -9.92 0.15
CA LEU A 147 10.86 -9.61 -0.57
C LEU A 147 11.17 -8.10 -0.51
N GLY A 148 10.18 -7.26 -0.76
CA GLY A 148 10.28 -5.81 -0.66
C GLY A 148 10.70 -5.32 0.73
N SER A 149 10.26 -6.01 1.80
CA SER A 149 10.60 -5.64 3.18
C SER A 149 12.09 -5.76 3.53
N LEU A 150 12.83 -6.57 2.78
CA LEU A 150 14.28 -6.70 2.91
C LEU A 150 15.04 -5.74 1.97
N ILE A 151 14.51 -5.53 0.77
CA ILE A 151 15.13 -4.67 -0.25
C ILE A 151 15.03 -3.19 0.14
N LEU A 152 13.91 -2.75 0.70
CA LEU A 152 13.69 -1.35 1.05
C LEU A 152 14.75 -0.80 2.03
N PRO A 153 15.00 -1.42 3.19
CA PRO A 153 16.05 -0.94 4.11
C PRO A 153 17.44 -0.93 3.46
N SER A 154 17.74 -1.95 2.66
CA SER A 154 19.03 -2.06 1.96
C SER A 154 19.24 -0.88 1.00
N GLY A 155 18.21 -0.50 0.23
CA GLY A 155 18.24 0.67 -0.65
C GLY A 155 18.42 1.97 0.13
N LEU A 156 17.75 2.11 1.28
CA LEU A 156 17.86 3.29 2.14
C LEU A 156 19.26 3.44 2.71
N PHE A 157 19.86 2.39 3.27
CA PHE A 157 21.22 2.46 3.78
C PHE A 157 22.25 2.69 2.67
N MET A 158 22.05 2.09 1.50
CA MET A 158 22.90 2.35 0.34
C MET A 158 22.83 3.83 -0.07
N PHE A 159 21.63 4.41 -0.19
CA PHE A 159 21.48 5.84 -0.50
C PHE A 159 22.12 6.72 0.58
N ALA A 160 21.86 6.43 1.86
CA ALA A 160 22.38 7.17 3.00
C ALA A 160 23.90 7.41 2.91
N TRP A 161 24.63 6.32 2.80
CA TRP A 161 26.10 6.38 2.90
C TRP A 161 26.78 6.69 1.57
N THR A 162 26.19 6.32 0.43
CA THR A 162 26.76 6.71 -0.87
C THR A 162 26.61 8.20 -1.15
N ALA A 163 25.52 8.81 -0.71
CA ALA A 163 25.33 10.26 -0.83
C ALA A 163 26.17 11.03 0.20
N GLU A 164 26.27 10.55 1.46
CA GLU A 164 27.06 11.19 2.51
C GLU A 164 28.56 11.27 2.14
N TYR A 165 29.12 10.18 1.62
CA TYR A 165 30.54 10.14 1.20
C TYR A 165 30.80 10.68 -0.21
N ALA A 166 29.81 11.34 -0.82
CA ALA A 166 29.94 11.91 -2.17
C ALA A 166 30.52 10.94 -3.20
N ILE A 167 30.12 9.66 -3.13
CA ILE A 167 30.52 8.66 -4.12
C ILE A 167 29.93 9.05 -5.47
N TYR A 168 30.45 8.52 -6.56
CA TYR A 168 30.01 8.83 -7.93
C TYR A 168 28.47 8.96 -8.03
N TRP A 169 27.98 10.06 -8.54
CA TRP A 169 26.59 10.51 -8.49
C TRP A 169 25.53 9.49 -9.01
N VAL A 170 25.93 8.55 -9.86
CA VAL A 170 25.03 7.49 -10.35
C VAL A 170 24.64 6.50 -9.23
N VAL A 171 25.56 6.26 -8.27
CA VAL A 171 25.35 5.25 -7.22
C VAL A 171 24.15 5.60 -6.31
N PRO A 172 24.02 6.81 -5.76
CA PRO A 172 22.81 7.18 -5.03
C PRO A 172 21.52 7.18 -5.88
N ILE A 173 21.59 7.43 -7.20
CA ILE A 173 20.41 7.29 -8.08
C ILE A 173 19.99 5.82 -8.19
N VAL A 174 20.95 4.89 -8.30
CA VAL A 174 20.66 3.45 -8.28
C VAL A 174 20.08 3.03 -6.92
N ALA A 175 20.65 3.51 -5.82
CA ALA A 175 20.13 3.25 -4.47
C ALA A 175 18.68 3.75 -4.31
N GLN A 176 18.37 4.91 -4.86
CA GLN A 176 17.03 5.46 -4.93
C GLN A 176 16.08 4.55 -5.73
N ALA A 177 16.52 4.02 -6.87
CA ALA A 177 15.74 3.07 -7.65
C ALA A 177 15.44 1.78 -6.86
N ILE A 178 16.42 1.24 -6.13
CA ILE A 178 16.28 0.07 -5.26
C ILE A 178 15.29 0.36 -4.12
N THR A 179 15.35 1.55 -3.52
CA THR A 179 14.44 1.98 -2.45
C THR A 179 13.00 2.03 -2.97
N ILE A 180 12.75 2.66 -4.11
CA ILE A 180 11.42 2.75 -4.72
C ILE A 180 10.92 1.38 -5.16
N PHE A 181 11.80 0.55 -5.73
CA PHE A 181 11.47 -0.84 -6.04
C PHE A 181 10.95 -1.58 -4.80
N GLY A 182 11.69 -1.58 -3.69
CA GLY A 182 11.30 -2.21 -2.44
C GLY A 182 10.01 -1.66 -1.86
N SER A 183 9.83 -0.33 -1.91
CA SER A 183 8.63 0.36 -1.43
C SER A 183 7.36 -0.09 -2.15
N ILE A 184 7.38 -0.14 -3.48
CA ILE A 184 6.22 -0.56 -4.29
C ILE A 184 5.93 -2.06 -4.11
N GLN A 185 6.98 -2.90 -3.97
CA GLN A 185 6.83 -4.33 -3.68
C GLN A 185 6.13 -4.61 -2.35
N ILE A 186 6.19 -3.67 -1.39
CA ILE A 186 5.43 -3.76 -0.15
C ILE A 186 4.02 -3.18 -0.35
N TYR A 187 3.94 -1.97 -0.89
CA TYR A 187 2.71 -1.17 -0.94
C TYR A 187 1.58 -1.85 -1.70
N VAL A 188 1.85 -2.34 -2.91
CA VAL A 188 0.81 -2.89 -3.79
C VAL A 188 0.22 -4.20 -3.22
N PRO A 189 1.03 -5.23 -2.88
CA PRO A 189 0.48 -6.47 -2.37
C PRO A 189 -0.23 -6.33 -1.01
N VAL A 190 0.30 -5.49 -0.11
CA VAL A 190 -0.30 -5.26 1.21
C VAL A 190 -1.64 -4.54 1.07
N SER A 191 -1.74 -3.57 0.15
CA SER A 191 -3.00 -2.88 -0.12
C SER A 191 -4.05 -3.82 -0.72
N MET A 192 -3.65 -4.71 -1.63
CA MET A 192 -4.54 -5.72 -2.20
C MET A 192 -4.97 -6.75 -1.15
N TYR A 193 -4.04 -7.23 -0.32
CA TYR A 193 -4.36 -8.12 0.80
C TYR A 193 -5.46 -7.54 1.71
N MET A 194 -5.36 -6.25 2.04
CA MET A 194 -6.38 -5.59 2.85
C MET A 194 -7.74 -5.55 2.17
N VAL A 195 -7.81 -5.23 0.87
CA VAL A 195 -9.07 -5.18 0.12
C VAL A 195 -9.69 -6.57 -0.01
N ASP A 196 -8.87 -7.60 -0.27
CA ASP A 196 -9.34 -8.98 -0.37
C ASP A 196 -9.85 -9.50 0.99
N THR A 197 -9.18 -9.14 2.10
CA THR A 197 -9.57 -9.56 3.46
C THR A 197 -10.95 -9.02 3.86
N TYR A 198 -11.26 -7.77 3.55
CA TYR A 198 -12.53 -7.14 3.95
C TYR A 198 -13.60 -7.17 2.86
N GLY A 199 -13.29 -7.75 1.71
CA GLY A 199 -14.23 -8.00 0.63
C GLY A 199 -14.96 -6.76 0.10
N PRO A 200 -16.03 -6.96 -0.70
CA PRO A 200 -16.71 -5.85 -1.38
C PRO A 200 -17.55 -4.97 -0.42
N LEU A 201 -17.86 -5.45 0.79
CA LEU A 201 -18.72 -4.71 1.73
C LEU A 201 -17.92 -3.68 2.54
N TYR A 202 -16.76 -4.05 3.04
CA TYR A 202 -15.94 -3.22 3.93
C TYR A 202 -14.60 -2.79 3.31
N GLY A 203 -14.17 -3.41 2.21
CA GLY A 203 -12.90 -3.10 1.54
C GLY A 203 -12.77 -1.63 1.13
N ALA A 204 -13.86 -0.99 0.68
CA ALA A 204 -13.86 0.44 0.37
C ALA A 204 -13.62 1.32 1.62
N SER A 205 -14.17 0.93 2.78
CA SER A 205 -13.94 1.64 4.05
C SER A 205 -12.51 1.46 4.55
N ALA A 206 -11.97 0.25 4.44
CA ALA A 206 -10.57 -0.05 4.77
C ALA A 206 -9.59 0.73 3.86
N ALA A 207 -9.86 0.79 2.55
CA ALA A 207 -9.09 1.60 1.60
C ALA A 207 -9.19 3.10 1.91
N GLY A 208 -10.35 3.58 2.35
CA GLY A 208 -10.55 4.95 2.85
C GLY A 208 -9.69 5.25 4.07
N ALA A 209 -9.64 4.33 5.05
CA ALA A 209 -8.79 4.45 6.23
C ALA A 209 -7.31 4.53 5.85
N SER A 210 -6.87 3.67 4.92
CA SER A 210 -5.49 3.68 4.41
C SER A 210 -5.16 5.00 3.70
N SER A 211 -6.08 5.54 2.89
CA SER A 211 -5.87 6.82 2.22
C SER A 211 -5.75 7.97 3.21
N LEU A 212 -6.63 8.04 4.21
CA LEU A 212 -6.58 9.06 5.25
C LEU A 212 -5.23 9.02 6.00
N SER A 213 -4.82 7.85 6.48
CA SER A 213 -3.55 7.67 7.19
C SER A 213 -2.35 8.06 6.34
N ARG A 214 -2.30 7.64 5.07
CA ARG A 214 -1.22 7.95 4.15
C ARG A 214 -1.04 9.45 3.92
N TYR A 215 -2.12 10.15 3.58
CA TYR A 215 -2.03 11.58 3.31
C TYR A 215 -1.70 12.39 4.56
N THR A 216 -2.24 12.00 5.72
CA THR A 216 -1.91 12.65 7.00
C THR A 216 -0.43 12.48 7.35
N LEU A 217 0.10 11.25 7.31
CA LEU A 217 1.50 11.00 7.63
C LEU A 217 2.45 11.67 6.62
N SER A 218 2.09 11.65 5.33
CA SER A 218 2.89 12.31 4.29
C SER A 218 2.95 13.83 4.47
N ALA A 219 1.83 14.46 4.81
CA ALA A 219 1.80 15.89 5.09
C ALA A 219 2.70 16.25 6.30
N VAL A 220 2.62 15.45 7.37
CA VAL A 220 3.47 15.61 8.54
C VAL A 220 4.95 15.41 8.20
N SER A 221 5.29 14.39 7.41
CA SER A 221 6.67 14.10 7.05
C SER A 221 7.33 15.21 6.24
N LEU A 222 6.59 15.88 5.36
CA LEU A 222 7.10 17.03 4.60
C LEU A 222 7.54 18.20 5.50
N LEU A 223 6.85 18.44 6.61
CA LEU A 223 7.12 19.56 7.50
C LEU A 223 8.49 19.48 8.17
N PHE A 224 8.96 18.29 8.50
CA PHE A 224 10.24 18.11 9.20
C PHE A 224 11.38 17.60 8.31
N THR A 225 11.11 17.17 7.08
CA THR A 225 12.11 16.57 6.19
C THR A 225 13.36 17.42 6.05
N LEU A 226 13.23 18.68 5.61
CA LEU A 226 14.40 19.54 5.40
C LEU A 226 15.16 19.83 6.70
N GLN A 227 14.46 20.00 7.83
CA GLN A 227 15.11 20.21 9.11
C GLN A 227 15.88 18.97 9.55
N MET A 228 15.31 17.79 9.37
CA MET A 228 15.95 16.50 9.66
C MET A 228 17.24 16.32 8.84
N PHE A 229 17.19 16.57 7.54
CA PHE A 229 18.36 16.44 6.66
C PHE A 229 19.43 17.49 6.95
N LYS A 230 19.06 18.73 7.28
CA LYS A 230 20.00 19.79 7.66
C LYS A 230 20.68 19.56 9.01
N SER A 231 19.99 18.94 9.97
CA SER A 231 20.50 18.73 11.32
C SER A 231 21.32 17.44 11.47
N LEU A 232 20.91 16.37 10.79
CA LEU A 232 21.52 15.04 10.92
C LEU A 232 22.50 14.70 9.78
N GLY A 233 22.48 15.47 8.66
CA GLY A 233 23.14 15.10 7.43
C GLY A 233 22.36 14.04 6.66
N THR A 234 22.74 13.81 5.40
CA THR A 234 22.04 12.86 4.50
C THR A 234 22.16 11.43 5.02
N GLY A 235 23.34 11.02 5.48
CA GLY A 235 23.62 9.69 5.95
C GLY A 235 22.76 9.27 7.13
N TRP A 236 22.78 10.03 8.21
CA TRP A 236 22.00 9.71 9.41
C TRP A 236 20.50 9.93 9.25
N ALA A 237 20.08 10.98 8.53
CA ALA A 237 18.66 11.23 8.26
C ALA A 237 18.04 10.05 7.48
N THR A 238 18.71 9.59 6.43
CA THR A 238 18.22 8.44 5.65
C THR A 238 18.38 7.12 6.40
N SER A 239 19.44 6.96 7.21
CA SER A 239 19.61 5.76 8.06
C SER A 239 18.51 5.64 9.11
N LEU A 240 18.04 6.74 9.68
CA LEU A 240 16.87 6.76 10.57
C LEU A 240 15.64 6.16 9.88
N LEU A 241 15.37 6.55 8.63
CA LEU A 241 14.29 5.97 7.83
C LEU A 241 14.54 4.48 7.54
N GLY A 242 15.79 4.09 7.31
CA GLY A 242 16.20 2.69 7.16
C GLY A 242 15.93 1.85 8.40
N PHE A 243 16.21 2.35 9.60
CA PHE A 243 15.88 1.67 10.85
C PHE A 243 14.37 1.59 11.07
N CYS A 244 13.60 2.64 10.75
CA CYS A 244 12.14 2.57 10.78
C CYS A 244 11.62 1.50 9.80
N ALA A 245 12.18 1.40 8.60
CA ALA A 245 11.83 0.36 7.64
C ALA A 245 12.16 -1.05 8.17
N LEU A 246 13.31 -1.23 8.83
CA LEU A 246 13.69 -2.50 9.47
C LEU A 246 12.72 -2.92 10.57
N THR A 247 12.27 -2.00 11.41
CA THR A 247 11.29 -2.32 12.47
C THR A 247 9.93 -2.73 11.89
N MET A 248 9.58 -2.24 10.70
CA MET A 248 8.35 -2.60 10.00
C MET A 248 8.50 -3.83 9.08
N ALA A 249 9.71 -4.22 8.74
CA ALA A 249 10.01 -5.36 7.86
C ALA A 249 9.35 -6.69 8.29
N PRO A 250 9.18 -7.02 9.58
CA PRO A 250 8.51 -8.24 10.01
C PRO A 250 6.99 -8.26 9.71
N ILE A 251 6.33 -7.12 9.49
CA ILE A 251 4.87 -7.04 9.37
C ILE A 251 4.32 -7.95 8.26
N PRO A 252 4.82 -7.93 7.00
CA PRO A 252 4.34 -8.83 5.95
C PRO A 252 4.52 -10.32 6.30
N TRP A 253 5.60 -10.67 7.01
CA TRP A 253 5.90 -12.04 7.46
C TRP A 253 4.91 -12.50 8.53
N VAL A 254 4.58 -11.61 9.48
CA VAL A 254 3.56 -11.83 10.51
C VAL A 254 2.20 -12.06 9.86
N PHE A 255 1.81 -11.23 8.89
CA PHE A 255 0.55 -11.41 8.17
C PHE A 255 0.52 -12.70 7.36
N TYR A 256 1.62 -13.07 6.73
CA TYR A 256 1.70 -14.34 6.03
C TYR A 256 1.53 -15.55 6.97
N ARG A 257 2.14 -15.53 8.16
CA ARG A 257 2.16 -16.65 9.11
C ARG A 257 0.91 -16.73 9.97
N TRP A 258 0.40 -15.57 10.44
CA TRP A 258 -0.72 -15.47 11.37
C TRP A 258 -1.96 -14.78 10.78
N GLY A 259 -1.98 -14.49 9.49
CA GLY A 259 -3.11 -13.85 8.79
C GLY A 259 -4.44 -14.54 9.05
N PRO A 260 -4.57 -15.87 8.88
CA PRO A 260 -5.81 -16.58 9.14
C PRO A 260 -6.32 -16.40 10.57
N MET A 261 -5.41 -16.40 11.57
CA MET A 261 -5.77 -16.20 12.98
C MET A 261 -6.23 -14.76 13.25
N LEU A 262 -5.56 -13.78 12.63
CA LEU A 262 -5.93 -12.37 12.77
C LEU A 262 -7.29 -12.08 12.13
N ARG A 263 -7.57 -12.67 10.96
CA ARG A 263 -8.87 -12.58 10.28
C ARG A 263 -9.99 -13.20 11.12
N ALA A 264 -9.79 -14.38 11.66
CA ALA A 264 -10.76 -15.05 12.51
C ALA A 264 -11.17 -14.23 13.78
N ARG A 265 -10.35 -13.27 14.19
CA ARG A 265 -10.65 -12.33 15.29
C ARG A 265 -11.29 -11.03 14.83
N SER A 266 -11.30 -10.74 13.53
CA SER A 266 -11.92 -9.54 12.96
C SER A 266 -13.45 -9.59 13.11
N LYS A 267 -14.04 -8.47 13.51
CA LYS A 267 -15.50 -8.34 13.62
C LYS A 267 -16.15 -8.16 12.25
N TYR A 268 -15.45 -7.53 11.32
CA TYR A 268 -15.96 -7.19 9.99
C TYR A 268 -15.84 -8.33 8.97
N GLU A 269 -14.97 -9.30 9.20
CA GLU A 269 -14.88 -10.52 8.38
C GLU A 269 -15.99 -11.52 8.74
N ARG A 270 -16.37 -11.59 10.04
CA ARG A 270 -17.45 -12.48 10.49
C ARG A 270 -18.85 -12.10 9.98
N GLU A 271 -19.02 -10.90 9.46
CA GLU A 271 -20.27 -10.40 8.88
C GLU A 271 -20.36 -10.65 7.36
N LEU A 272 -19.32 -11.21 6.75
CA LEU A 272 -19.29 -11.59 5.34
C LEU A 272 -19.70 -13.06 5.16
#